data_8c6981bbc5f2b91de887879496d94e85
#
_entry.id   8c6981bbc5f2b91de887879496d94e85
#
_cell.length_a   1.000
_cell.length_b   1.000
_cell.length_c   1.000
_cell.angle_alpha   90.00
_cell.angle_beta   90.00
_cell.angle_gamma   90.00
#
_symmetry.space_group_name_H-M   'P 1'
#
loop_
_entity.id
_entity.type
_entity.pdbx_description
1 polymer ?
#
loop_
_entity_poly.entity_id
_entity_poly.type
_entity_poly.pdbx_seq_one_letter_code
_entity_poly.pdbx_strand_id
1 'polypeptide(L)'
;LKDTSLLSLLDKHIRTLSLSIGERHSGKPEALDSAAAYIEQEARKLAQVEVHTYQYRGQNFKNIEAVVPGASPQSLVIGAHYDTEIGTPGANDNASGIAALLAILHDLKDYKPELTIRFVAFANEEAMYFGGEGMGSLVYATALKEAAVQLKGMVSLETIGYFTAGAGTQSYPEEVDTHRLGLSDVGNFLAFISDLSSKSFLDEAHKQFQLFQTTPSAALAAPAEVRGISLSDHSSFWKLGYPAIMVTDTAPFRYPYYHHQDDTPDKINMKVYKNAVLGLTAMTAALAGKV
;
A
#
# COMPACT_ATOMS: atom_id res chain seq x y z
N LEU A 1 -2.69 10.94 -16.24
CA LEU A 1 -1.76 12.09 -16.13
C LEU A 1 -0.71 12.07 -17.26
N LYS A 2 -0.22 13.24 -17.72
CA LYS A 2 0.98 13.31 -18.55
C LYS A 2 2.19 12.91 -17.72
N ASP A 3 3.20 12.33 -18.34
CA ASP A 3 4.35 11.69 -17.67
C ASP A 3 5.08 12.60 -16.66
N THR A 4 5.31 13.86 -17.02
CA THR A 4 5.94 14.86 -16.13
C THR A 4 5.04 15.29 -14.97
N SER A 5 3.71 15.30 -15.16
CA SER A 5 2.76 15.69 -14.11
C SER A 5 2.60 14.59 -13.04
N LEU A 6 2.70 13.32 -13.43
CA LEU A 6 2.66 12.22 -12.47
C LEU A 6 3.91 12.21 -11.58
N LEU A 7 5.11 12.39 -12.17
CA LEU A 7 6.35 12.48 -11.38
C LEU A 7 6.28 13.62 -10.34
N SER A 8 5.82 14.80 -10.77
CA SER A 8 5.70 15.95 -9.86
C SER A 8 4.67 15.71 -8.76
N LEU A 9 3.57 15.01 -9.06
CA LEU A 9 2.54 14.69 -8.08
C LEU A 9 3.08 13.70 -7.03
N LEU A 10 3.74 12.63 -7.46
CA LEU A 10 4.34 11.63 -6.58
C LEU A 10 5.41 12.26 -5.67
N ASP A 11 6.35 13.04 -6.24
CA ASP A 11 7.40 13.74 -5.49
C ASP A 11 6.81 14.70 -4.45
N LYS A 12 5.77 15.47 -4.83
CA LYS A 12 5.04 16.36 -3.92
C LYS A 12 4.52 15.61 -2.70
N HIS A 13 3.80 14.50 -2.91
CA HIS A 13 3.19 13.76 -1.80
C HIS A 13 4.25 13.13 -0.89
N ILE A 14 5.28 12.51 -1.46
CA ILE A 14 6.39 11.92 -0.71
C ILE A 14 7.08 12.99 0.14
N ARG A 15 7.48 14.12 -0.46
CA ARG A 15 8.18 15.20 0.27
C ARG A 15 7.29 15.85 1.32
N THR A 16 6.01 16.05 1.05
CA THR A 16 5.11 16.62 2.05
C THR A 16 5.01 15.72 3.27
N LEU A 17 4.80 14.42 3.07
CA LEU A 17 4.67 13.47 4.18
C LEU A 17 5.99 13.25 4.92
N SER A 18 7.10 13.07 4.20
CA SER A 18 8.38 12.68 4.83
C SER A 18 9.29 13.83 5.25
N LEU A 19 9.19 15.02 4.62
CA LEU A 19 10.03 16.17 4.97
C LEU A 19 9.27 17.28 5.66
N SER A 20 8.08 17.68 5.15
CA SER A 20 7.34 18.78 5.75
C SER A 20 6.63 18.37 7.04
N ILE A 21 6.04 17.17 7.08
CA ILE A 21 5.44 16.57 8.27
C ILE A 21 6.48 15.75 9.03
N GLY A 22 7.19 14.87 8.33
CA GLY A 22 8.25 14.04 8.89
C GLY A 22 7.73 12.82 9.63
N GLU A 23 8.42 12.43 10.69
CA GLU A 23 8.07 11.33 11.58
C GLU A 23 6.67 11.52 12.17
N ARG A 24 5.78 10.52 11.99
CA ARG A 24 4.34 10.64 12.22
C ARG A 24 3.75 9.33 12.76
N HIS A 25 3.59 9.26 14.05
CA HIS A 25 3.08 8.07 14.76
C HIS A 25 2.37 8.48 16.05
N SER A 26 1.79 7.53 16.77
CA SER A 26 1.02 7.78 18.01
C SER A 26 1.78 8.56 19.10
N GLY A 27 3.11 8.44 19.14
CA GLY A 27 3.98 9.24 20.02
C GLY A 27 4.21 10.68 19.54
N LYS A 28 3.78 11.01 18.32
CA LYS A 28 3.78 12.36 17.72
C LYS A 28 2.40 12.68 17.15
N PRO A 29 1.37 12.79 17.99
CA PRO A 29 -0.03 12.87 17.55
C PRO A 29 -0.31 14.06 16.64
N GLU A 30 0.35 15.19 16.82
CA GLU A 30 0.19 16.37 15.97
C GLU A 30 0.69 16.13 14.53
N ALA A 31 1.80 15.40 14.38
CA ALA A 31 2.34 15.03 13.07
C ALA A 31 1.45 13.97 12.39
N LEU A 32 0.98 12.98 13.16
CA LEU A 32 0.05 11.97 12.67
C LEU A 32 -1.27 12.59 12.19
N ASP A 33 -1.85 13.49 12.97
CA ASP A 33 -3.05 14.25 12.60
C ASP A 33 -2.81 15.16 11.39
N SER A 34 -1.63 15.77 11.28
CA SER A 34 -1.27 16.60 10.12
C SER A 34 -1.18 15.76 8.84
N ALA A 35 -0.65 14.53 8.93
CA ALA A 35 -0.62 13.60 7.80
C ALA A 35 -2.04 13.17 7.39
N ALA A 36 -2.89 12.80 8.34
CA ALA A 36 -4.29 12.47 8.09
C ALA A 36 -5.03 13.63 7.41
N ALA A 37 -4.88 14.85 7.92
CA ALA A 37 -5.50 16.05 7.37
C ALA A 37 -5.01 16.38 5.96
N TYR A 38 -3.70 16.20 5.69
CA TYR A 38 -3.12 16.36 4.35
C TYR A 38 -3.72 15.37 3.37
N ILE A 39 -3.76 14.08 3.73
CA ILE A 39 -4.31 13.01 2.87
C ILE A 39 -5.80 13.27 2.59
N GLU A 40 -6.57 13.60 3.63
CA GLU A 40 -7.98 13.95 3.51
C GLU A 40 -8.18 15.13 2.53
N GLN A 41 -7.40 16.20 2.69
CA GLN A 41 -7.49 17.39 1.84
C GLN A 41 -7.18 17.07 0.36
N GLU A 42 -6.14 16.28 0.09
CA GLU A 42 -5.78 15.91 -1.29
C GLU A 42 -6.85 14.98 -1.90
N ALA A 43 -7.35 13.99 -1.12
CA ALA A 43 -8.38 13.06 -1.59
C ALA A 43 -9.73 13.75 -1.85
N ARG A 44 -10.15 14.72 -1.02
CA ARG A 44 -11.39 15.50 -1.21
C ARG A 44 -11.44 16.31 -2.51
N LYS A 45 -10.29 16.61 -3.11
CA LYS A 45 -10.22 17.24 -4.44
C LYS A 45 -10.62 16.29 -5.57
N LEU A 46 -10.65 14.99 -5.29
CA LEU A 46 -10.75 13.92 -6.30
C LEU A 46 -12.02 13.09 -6.17
N ALA A 47 -12.49 12.85 -4.94
CA ALA A 47 -13.62 11.96 -4.65
C ALA A 47 -14.36 12.34 -3.37
N GLN A 48 -15.46 11.66 -3.09
CA GLN A 48 -16.11 11.70 -1.79
C GLN A 48 -15.19 11.02 -0.76
N VAL A 49 -14.99 11.69 0.40
CA VAL A 49 -14.10 11.20 1.47
C VAL A 49 -14.88 11.04 2.76
N GLU A 50 -14.71 9.91 3.41
CA GLU A 50 -15.14 9.62 4.76
C GLU A 50 -13.92 9.47 5.69
N VAL A 51 -14.02 10.01 6.90
CA VAL A 51 -13.00 9.90 7.95
C VAL A 51 -13.53 8.96 9.02
N HIS A 52 -12.95 7.78 9.12
CA HIS A 52 -13.30 6.78 10.11
C HIS A 52 -12.45 7.01 11.38
N THR A 53 -13.02 7.74 12.34
CA THR A 53 -12.35 7.98 13.63
C THR A 53 -12.62 6.80 14.58
N TYR A 54 -11.57 6.31 15.21
CA TYR A 54 -11.66 5.28 16.25
C TYR A 54 -10.79 5.62 17.46
N GLN A 55 -11.10 5.05 18.60
CA GLN A 55 -10.36 5.26 19.82
C GLN A 55 -9.65 3.97 20.26
N TYR A 56 -8.38 4.09 20.60
CA TYR A 56 -7.61 2.99 21.17
C TYR A 56 -6.63 3.52 22.23
N ARG A 57 -6.58 2.89 23.40
CA ARG A 57 -5.73 3.28 24.54
C ARG A 57 -5.83 4.76 24.91
N GLY A 58 -7.03 5.35 24.80
CA GLY A 58 -7.29 6.74 25.15
C GLY A 58 -6.88 7.78 24.11
N GLN A 59 -6.39 7.37 22.96
CA GLN A 59 -6.07 8.23 21.81
C GLN A 59 -7.06 8.02 20.67
N ASN A 60 -7.31 9.09 19.89
CA ASN A 60 -8.13 9.02 18.68
C ASN A 60 -7.23 8.87 17.45
N PHE A 61 -7.62 8.00 16.55
CA PHE A 61 -6.95 7.75 15.28
C PHE A 61 -7.95 7.83 14.12
N LYS A 62 -7.45 7.99 12.90
CA LYS A 62 -8.28 8.21 11.72
C LYS A 62 -7.82 7.33 10.57
N ASN A 63 -8.72 6.55 9.98
CA ASN A 63 -8.52 6.05 8.63
C ASN A 63 -9.23 6.99 7.66
N ILE A 64 -8.61 7.29 6.53
CA ILE A 64 -9.15 8.19 5.52
C ILE A 64 -9.56 7.37 4.31
N GLU A 65 -10.84 7.35 4.00
CA GLU A 65 -11.39 6.61 2.86
C GLU A 65 -11.88 7.56 1.77
N ALA A 66 -11.44 7.34 0.52
CA ALA A 66 -11.99 7.98 -0.67
C ALA A 66 -12.64 6.92 -1.56
N VAL A 67 -13.81 7.22 -2.13
CA VAL A 67 -14.62 6.25 -2.86
C VAL A 67 -14.83 6.66 -4.30
N VAL A 68 -14.52 5.75 -5.24
CA VAL A 68 -14.98 5.80 -6.62
C VAL A 68 -16.12 4.79 -6.76
N PRO A 69 -17.38 5.25 -6.86
CA PRO A 69 -18.53 4.37 -6.81
C PRO A 69 -18.62 3.50 -8.08
N GLY A 70 -18.92 2.22 -7.88
CA GLY A 70 -19.17 1.23 -8.94
C GLY A 70 -20.65 0.94 -9.14
N ALA A 71 -20.96 0.15 -10.15
CA ALA A 71 -22.32 -0.31 -10.44
C ALA A 71 -22.76 -1.49 -9.56
N SER A 72 -21.80 -2.28 -9.09
CA SER A 72 -22.01 -3.45 -8.21
C SER A 72 -21.89 -3.08 -6.74
N PRO A 73 -22.59 -3.77 -5.82
CA PRO A 73 -22.40 -3.63 -4.38
C PRO A 73 -21.06 -4.20 -3.88
N GLN A 74 -20.37 -5.00 -4.69
CA GLN A 74 -19.06 -5.53 -4.34
C GLN A 74 -17.99 -4.44 -4.44
N SER A 75 -16.99 -4.50 -3.57
CA SER A 75 -15.92 -3.51 -3.51
C SER A 75 -14.53 -4.12 -3.72
N LEU A 76 -13.60 -3.28 -4.18
CA LEU A 76 -12.16 -3.51 -4.19
C LEU A 76 -11.52 -2.47 -3.26
N VAL A 77 -10.65 -2.88 -2.34
CA VAL A 77 -9.91 -1.96 -1.47
C VAL A 77 -8.48 -1.82 -1.96
N ILE A 78 -8.02 -0.58 -2.11
CA ILE A 78 -6.59 -0.23 -2.29
C ILE A 78 -6.19 0.54 -1.04
N GLY A 79 -5.20 0.05 -0.30
CA GLY A 79 -4.81 0.61 0.99
C GLY A 79 -3.33 0.88 1.10
N ALA A 80 -2.96 1.78 1.99
CA ALA A 80 -1.58 2.04 2.44
C ALA A 80 -1.62 2.66 3.83
N HIS A 81 -0.67 2.34 4.70
CA HIS A 81 -0.56 3.04 5.97
C HIS A 81 0.15 4.39 5.79
N TYR A 82 -0.14 5.34 6.69
CA TYR A 82 0.45 6.67 6.63
C TYR A 82 1.30 7.03 7.84
N ASP A 83 1.28 6.22 8.87
CA ASP A 83 2.20 6.37 10.02
C ASP A 83 3.63 5.90 9.66
N THR A 84 4.57 6.11 10.56
CA THR A 84 5.97 5.73 10.42
C THR A 84 6.46 5.02 11.68
N GLU A 85 7.48 4.18 11.52
CA GLU A 85 8.27 3.70 12.65
C GLU A 85 8.96 4.88 13.37
N ILE A 86 9.25 4.70 14.66
CA ILE A 86 9.90 5.72 15.49
C ILE A 86 11.29 6.04 14.96
N GLY A 87 11.58 7.35 14.81
CA GLY A 87 12.89 7.84 14.37
C GLY A 87 13.10 7.88 12.86
N THR A 88 12.06 7.58 12.06
CA THR A 88 12.14 7.62 10.60
C THR A 88 11.24 8.69 9.98
N PRO A 89 11.69 9.41 8.94
CA PRO A 89 10.82 10.30 8.17
C PRO A 89 9.83 9.56 7.26
N GLY A 90 10.07 8.27 6.96
CA GLY A 90 9.15 7.41 6.26
C GLY A 90 8.84 7.84 4.83
N ALA A 91 9.90 8.05 4.00
CA ALA A 91 9.71 8.43 2.61
C ALA A 91 9.29 7.23 1.75
N ASN A 92 9.98 6.11 1.89
CA ASN A 92 9.60 4.86 1.24
C ASN A 92 8.57 4.11 2.09
N ASP A 93 8.79 4.10 3.39
CA ASP A 93 7.93 3.44 4.38
C ASP A 93 7.11 4.47 5.19
N ASN A 94 5.86 4.84 4.84
CA ASN A 94 5.17 4.38 3.64
C ASN A 94 4.55 5.58 2.89
N ALA A 95 5.29 6.74 2.83
CA ALA A 95 4.83 7.86 1.99
C ALA A 95 4.79 7.45 0.51
N SER A 96 5.59 6.45 0.09
CA SER A 96 5.52 5.91 -1.27
C SER A 96 4.18 5.22 -1.55
N GLY A 97 3.68 4.41 -0.63
CA GLY A 97 2.35 3.79 -0.73
C GLY A 97 1.23 4.83 -0.78
N ILE A 98 1.26 5.84 0.10
CA ILE A 98 0.25 6.91 0.11
C ILE A 98 0.31 7.77 -1.16
N ALA A 99 1.49 8.12 -1.65
CA ALA A 99 1.64 8.88 -2.88
C ALA A 99 1.08 8.11 -4.08
N ALA A 100 1.33 6.81 -4.16
CA ALA A 100 0.74 5.93 -5.18
C ALA A 100 -0.79 5.85 -5.05
N LEU A 101 -1.30 5.65 -3.84
CA LEU A 101 -2.74 5.61 -3.55
C LEU A 101 -3.46 6.88 -4.06
N LEU A 102 -2.94 8.06 -3.73
CA LEU A 102 -3.49 9.34 -4.19
C LEU A 102 -3.36 9.54 -5.71
N ALA A 103 -2.27 9.07 -6.32
CA ALA A 103 -2.08 9.15 -7.76
C ALA A 103 -3.02 8.20 -8.53
N ILE A 104 -3.23 6.99 -8.03
CA ILE A 104 -4.19 6.02 -8.59
C ILE A 104 -5.61 6.57 -8.49
N LEU A 105 -5.99 7.10 -7.33
CA LEU A 105 -7.28 7.78 -7.14
C LEU A 105 -7.45 8.94 -8.14
N HIS A 106 -6.42 9.78 -8.32
CA HIS A 106 -6.45 10.89 -9.27
C HIS A 106 -6.74 10.43 -10.70
N ASP A 107 -6.12 9.35 -11.14
CA ASP A 107 -6.29 8.84 -12.49
C ASP A 107 -7.63 8.12 -12.68
N LEU A 108 -8.19 7.54 -11.61
CA LEU A 108 -9.43 6.78 -11.64
C LEU A 108 -10.67 7.56 -11.14
N LYS A 109 -10.55 8.82 -10.73
CA LYS A 109 -11.65 9.62 -10.18
C LYS A 109 -12.89 9.72 -11.08
N ASP A 110 -12.69 9.73 -12.39
CA ASP A 110 -13.77 9.80 -13.41
C ASP A 110 -14.04 8.43 -14.06
N TYR A 111 -13.38 7.37 -13.59
CA TYR A 111 -13.57 6.01 -14.07
C TYR A 111 -14.99 5.52 -13.71
N LYS A 112 -15.53 4.64 -14.52
CA LYS A 112 -16.84 4.00 -14.27
C LYS A 112 -16.62 2.52 -14.03
N PRO A 113 -16.21 2.13 -12.81
CA PRO A 113 -15.94 0.73 -12.50
C PRO A 113 -17.23 -0.09 -12.33
N GLU A 114 -17.11 -1.39 -12.53
CA GLU A 114 -18.14 -2.35 -12.10
C GLU A 114 -18.16 -2.43 -10.57
N LEU A 115 -17.02 -2.64 -9.93
CA LEU A 115 -16.89 -2.70 -8.48
C LEU A 115 -16.62 -1.30 -7.89
N THR A 116 -17.19 -1.00 -6.74
CA THR A 116 -16.79 0.18 -5.98
C THR A 116 -15.34 0.09 -5.57
N ILE A 117 -14.52 1.12 -5.89
CA ILE A 117 -13.12 1.18 -5.46
C ILE A 117 -13.02 2.05 -4.21
N ARG A 118 -12.48 1.48 -3.13
CA ARG A 118 -12.24 2.14 -1.85
C ARG A 118 -10.74 2.36 -1.68
N PHE A 119 -10.31 3.61 -1.67
CA PHE A 119 -8.93 4.02 -1.41
C PHE A 119 -8.80 4.40 0.04
N VAL A 120 -7.98 3.67 0.80
CA VAL A 120 -7.94 3.85 2.27
C VAL A 120 -6.52 4.08 2.75
N ALA A 121 -6.30 5.22 3.42
CA ALA A 121 -5.08 5.46 4.18
C ALA A 121 -5.30 5.01 5.63
N PHE A 122 -4.50 4.05 6.10
CA PHE A 122 -4.61 3.45 7.42
C PHE A 122 -3.66 4.10 8.43
N ALA A 123 -4.11 4.25 9.67
CA ALA A 123 -3.29 4.63 10.79
C ALA A 123 -2.74 3.41 11.52
N ASN A 124 -1.61 3.59 12.22
CA ASN A 124 -1.10 2.64 13.20
C ASN A 124 -0.82 1.23 12.63
N GLU A 125 -0.12 1.17 11.51
CA GLU A 125 0.41 -0.09 10.99
C GLU A 125 1.66 -0.53 11.75
N GLU A 126 2.52 0.42 12.10
CA GLU A 126 3.86 0.21 12.62
C GLU A 126 3.93 -0.49 13.99
N ALA A 127 5.13 -0.91 14.39
CA ALA A 127 5.46 -1.90 15.43
C ALA A 127 4.64 -1.84 16.72
N MET A 128 4.28 -0.66 17.23
CA MET A 128 3.54 -0.53 18.49
C MET A 128 2.09 -1.06 18.39
N TYR A 129 1.50 -1.04 17.19
CA TYR A 129 0.11 -1.44 16.94
C TYR A 129 -0.02 -2.62 15.99
N PHE A 130 1.06 -2.98 15.31
CA PHE A 130 1.08 -4.03 14.30
C PHE A 130 0.38 -5.31 14.78
N GLY A 131 -0.58 -5.77 14.01
CA GLY A 131 -1.34 -7.00 14.29
C GLY A 131 -2.29 -6.92 15.48
N GLY A 132 -2.30 -5.79 16.22
CA GLY A 132 -3.15 -5.55 17.39
C GLY A 132 -4.47 -4.86 17.05
N GLU A 133 -5.37 -4.79 18.05
CA GLU A 133 -6.71 -4.21 17.92
C GLU A 133 -6.72 -2.72 17.55
N GLY A 134 -5.61 -1.99 17.79
CA GLY A 134 -5.44 -0.59 17.45
C GLY A 134 -4.92 -0.33 16.04
N MET A 135 -4.59 -1.38 15.28
CA MET A 135 -4.14 -1.26 13.88
C MET A 135 -5.30 -0.80 12.99
N GLY A 136 -5.11 0.29 12.27
CA GLY A 136 -6.19 0.94 11.51
C GLY A 136 -6.83 0.06 10.46
N SER A 137 -6.03 -0.76 9.77
CA SER A 137 -6.54 -1.71 8.79
C SER A 137 -7.41 -2.80 9.43
N LEU A 138 -7.08 -3.25 10.65
CA LEU A 138 -7.90 -4.23 11.34
C LEU A 138 -9.24 -3.62 11.80
N VAL A 139 -9.20 -2.40 12.33
CA VAL A 139 -10.43 -1.66 12.67
C VAL A 139 -11.32 -1.48 11.45
N TYR A 140 -10.74 -1.07 10.32
CA TYR A 140 -11.47 -0.87 9.08
C TYR A 140 -12.06 -2.18 8.52
N ALA A 141 -11.25 -3.25 8.44
CA ALA A 141 -11.70 -4.55 7.96
C ALA A 141 -12.81 -5.14 8.84
N THR A 142 -12.74 -4.91 10.17
CA THR A 142 -13.79 -5.32 11.12
C THR A 142 -15.09 -4.60 10.83
N ALA A 143 -15.06 -3.27 10.64
CA ALA A 143 -16.24 -2.49 10.30
C ALA A 143 -16.89 -2.93 8.96
N LEU A 144 -16.06 -3.24 7.95
CA LEU A 144 -16.56 -3.81 6.69
C LEU A 144 -17.25 -5.16 6.89
N LYS A 145 -16.68 -6.01 7.76
CA LYS A 145 -17.25 -7.33 8.08
C LYS A 145 -18.59 -7.22 8.79
N GLU A 146 -18.68 -6.33 9.78
CA GLU A 146 -19.91 -6.04 10.52
C GLU A 146 -21.01 -5.46 9.61
N ALA A 147 -20.63 -4.63 8.66
CA ALA A 147 -21.52 -4.08 7.63
C ALA A 147 -21.84 -5.07 6.48
N ALA A 148 -21.35 -6.31 6.56
CA ALA A 148 -21.52 -7.36 5.54
C ALA A 148 -21.09 -6.92 4.13
N VAL A 149 -20.09 -6.03 4.02
CA VAL A 149 -19.56 -5.58 2.73
C VAL A 149 -18.86 -6.75 2.03
N GLN A 150 -19.23 -6.98 0.78
CA GLN A 150 -18.57 -7.99 -0.05
C GLN A 150 -17.35 -7.38 -0.72
N LEU A 151 -16.19 -7.97 -0.47
CA LEU A 151 -14.94 -7.58 -1.13
C LEU A 151 -14.54 -8.62 -2.19
N LYS A 152 -14.14 -8.13 -3.35
CA LYS A 152 -13.34 -8.92 -4.30
C LYS A 152 -11.96 -9.22 -3.69
N GLY A 153 -11.36 -8.22 -3.06
CA GLY A 153 -10.10 -8.31 -2.36
C GLY A 153 -9.57 -6.95 -1.92
N MET A 154 -8.43 -6.99 -1.22
CA MET A 154 -7.69 -5.80 -0.80
C MET A 154 -6.25 -5.88 -1.30
N VAL A 155 -5.73 -4.75 -1.78
CA VAL A 155 -4.33 -4.56 -2.17
C VAL A 155 -3.69 -3.57 -1.21
N SER A 156 -2.70 -4.02 -0.43
CA SER A 156 -1.84 -3.15 0.37
C SER A 156 -0.66 -2.68 -0.47
N LEU A 157 -0.46 -1.36 -0.53
CA LEU A 157 0.73 -0.73 -1.12
C LEU A 157 1.73 -0.46 0.00
N GLU A 158 2.80 -1.27 0.03
CA GLU A 158 3.75 -1.31 1.15
C GLU A 158 5.16 -1.10 0.66
N THR A 159 5.79 0.07 0.97
CA THR A 159 7.16 0.36 0.52
C THR A 159 7.36 -0.05 -0.95
N ILE A 160 7.10 0.84 -1.90
CA ILE A 160 7.08 0.50 -3.33
C ILE A 160 8.02 1.38 -4.18
N GLY A 161 8.95 2.10 -3.54
CA GLY A 161 9.77 3.12 -4.21
C GLY A 161 11.25 2.77 -4.41
N TYR A 162 11.78 1.73 -3.76
CA TYR A 162 13.21 1.42 -3.80
C TYR A 162 13.56 0.32 -4.80
N PHE A 163 14.40 0.66 -5.78
CA PHE A 163 14.85 -0.24 -6.84
C PHE A 163 16.34 -0.07 -7.10
N THR A 164 17.04 -1.19 -7.30
CA THR A 164 18.46 -1.24 -7.62
C THR A 164 18.70 -2.06 -8.88
N ALA A 165 19.89 -1.93 -9.46
CA ALA A 165 20.30 -2.71 -10.63
C ALA A 165 21.50 -3.65 -10.34
N GLY A 166 22.01 -3.64 -9.11
CA GLY A 166 23.19 -4.42 -8.71
C GLY A 166 22.81 -5.86 -8.32
N ALA A 167 23.67 -6.82 -8.64
CA ALA A 167 23.57 -8.17 -8.11
C ALA A 167 23.78 -8.19 -6.58
N GLY A 168 23.18 -9.15 -5.88
CA GLY A 168 23.27 -9.29 -4.43
C GLY A 168 22.53 -8.22 -3.64
N THR A 169 21.63 -7.47 -4.28
CA THR A 169 20.83 -6.40 -3.65
C THR A 169 19.44 -6.83 -3.19
N GLN A 170 19.12 -8.12 -3.39
CA GLN A 170 17.89 -8.74 -2.91
C GLN A 170 18.23 -9.96 -2.08
N SER A 171 17.72 -9.99 -0.86
CA SER A 171 17.70 -11.18 0.00
C SER A 171 16.28 -11.73 0.15
N TYR A 172 16.16 -12.89 0.77
CA TYR A 172 14.87 -13.58 0.99
C TYR A 172 14.87 -14.26 2.35
N PRO A 173 13.70 -14.56 2.93
CA PRO A 173 13.61 -15.44 4.09
C PRO A 173 14.25 -16.81 3.81
N GLU A 174 14.83 -17.41 4.85
CA GLU A 174 15.51 -18.74 4.71
C GLU A 174 14.56 -19.85 4.26
N GLU A 175 13.26 -19.70 4.56
CA GLU A 175 12.21 -20.65 4.18
C GLU A 175 11.87 -20.61 2.69
N VAL A 176 12.32 -19.57 1.97
CA VAL A 176 12.05 -19.39 0.53
C VAL A 176 13.17 -20.03 -0.30
N ASP A 177 12.86 -21.10 -0.99
CA ASP A 177 13.78 -21.74 -1.94
C ASP A 177 13.90 -20.90 -3.22
N THR A 178 14.83 -19.96 -3.18
CA THR A 178 15.07 -18.98 -4.26
C THR A 178 15.51 -19.66 -5.56
N HIS A 179 16.26 -20.73 -5.46
CA HIS A 179 16.76 -21.47 -6.63
C HIS A 179 15.62 -22.20 -7.35
N ARG A 180 14.78 -22.92 -6.59
CA ARG A 180 13.60 -23.62 -7.12
C ARG A 180 12.60 -22.69 -7.75
N LEU A 181 12.43 -21.48 -7.16
CA LEU A 181 11.48 -20.48 -7.62
C LEU A 181 12.06 -19.56 -8.72
N GLY A 182 13.35 -19.67 -9.04
CA GLY A 182 14.01 -18.86 -10.04
C GLY A 182 14.02 -17.37 -9.69
N LEU A 183 14.11 -17.03 -8.39
CA LEU A 183 14.06 -15.66 -7.91
C LEU A 183 15.41 -14.95 -8.12
N SER A 184 15.34 -13.68 -8.51
CA SER A 184 16.52 -12.84 -8.77
C SER A 184 17.14 -12.34 -7.48
N ASP A 185 18.47 -12.22 -7.43
CA ASP A 185 19.23 -11.54 -6.39
C ASP A 185 19.36 -10.01 -6.65
N VAL A 186 18.69 -9.51 -7.70
CA VAL A 186 18.67 -8.09 -8.07
C VAL A 186 17.36 -7.45 -7.63
N GLY A 187 17.45 -6.41 -6.80
CA GLY A 187 16.32 -5.69 -6.23
C GLY A 187 15.65 -4.71 -7.21
N ASN A 188 15.23 -5.16 -8.39
CA ASN A 188 14.68 -4.32 -9.46
C ASN A 188 13.21 -4.60 -9.79
N PHE A 189 12.48 -5.33 -8.94
CA PHE A 189 11.11 -5.77 -9.18
C PHE A 189 10.16 -5.37 -8.04
N LEU A 190 8.85 -5.40 -8.31
CA LEU A 190 7.81 -5.43 -7.28
C LEU A 190 7.42 -6.87 -6.96
N ALA A 191 7.31 -7.19 -5.68
CA ALA A 191 6.78 -8.44 -5.18
C ALA A 191 5.27 -8.30 -4.90
N PHE A 192 4.51 -9.27 -5.36
CA PHE A 192 3.11 -9.49 -5.03
C PHE A 192 3.04 -10.66 -4.08
N ILE A 193 2.55 -10.43 -2.87
CA ILE A 193 2.64 -11.39 -1.75
C ILE A 193 1.24 -11.70 -1.23
N SER A 194 0.95 -12.97 -0.97
CA SER A 194 -0.28 -13.37 -0.29
C SER A 194 -0.08 -14.60 0.59
N ASP A 195 -1.08 -14.86 1.44
CA ASP A 195 -1.29 -16.18 2.01
C ASP A 195 -1.81 -17.17 0.94
N LEU A 196 -1.91 -18.44 1.32
CA LEU A 196 -2.38 -19.48 0.38
C LEU A 196 -3.86 -19.33 0.02
N SER A 197 -4.68 -18.78 0.93
CA SER A 197 -6.11 -18.60 0.72
C SER A 197 -6.42 -17.49 -0.31
N SER A 198 -5.56 -16.49 -0.39
CA SER A 198 -5.69 -15.35 -1.31
C SER A 198 -5.01 -15.58 -2.66
N LYS A 199 -4.45 -16.78 -2.90
CA LYS A 199 -3.65 -17.08 -4.11
C LYS A 199 -4.39 -16.77 -5.43
N SER A 200 -5.67 -17.06 -5.51
CA SER A 200 -6.45 -16.77 -6.74
C SER A 200 -6.53 -15.28 -7.03
N PHE A 201 -6.69 -14.45 -6.00
CA PHE A 201 -6.71 -13.00 -6.12
C PHE A 201 -5.31 -12.46 -6.45
N LEU A 202 -4.26 -13.04 -5.85
CA LEU A 202 -2.86 -12.74 -6.18
C LEU A 202 -2.56 -12.99 -7.67
N ASP A 203 -2.92 -14.18 -8.17
CA ASP A 203 -2.64 -14.57 -9.55
C ASP A 203 -3.35 -13.62 -10.54
N GLU A 204 -4.61 -13.25 -10.25
CA GLU A 204 -5.37 -12.29 -11.05
C GLU A 204 -4.70 -10.90 -11.04
N ALA A 205 -4.40 -10.36 -9.85
CA ALA A 205 -3.80 -9.04 -9.71
C ALA A 205 -2.43 -8.96 -10.40
N HIS A 206 -1.55 -9.93 -10.16
CA HIS A 206 -0.24 -9.99 -10.78
C HIS A 206 -0.31 -10.10 -12.31
N LYS A 207 -1.19 -10.94 -12.84
CA LYS A 207 -1.45 -11.04 -14.28
C LYS A 207 -1.88 -9.69 -14.86
N GLN A 208 -2.80 -8.99 -14.21
CA GLN A 208 -3.26 -7.67 -14.70
C GLN A 208 -2.12 -6.64 -14.67
N PHE A 209 -1.29 -6.64 -13.62
CA PHE A 209 -0.12 -5.77 -13.57
C PHE A 209 0.84 -6.04 -14.73
N GLN A 210 1.17 -7.30 -15.01
CA GLN A 210 2.08 -7.69 -16.08
C GLN A 210 1.59 -7.33 -17.48
N LEU A 211 0.28 -7.27 -17.71
CA LEU A 211 -0.31 -6.88 -19.01
C LEU A 211 -0.04 -5.41 -19.38
N PHE A 212 0.11 -4.54 -18.38
CA PHE A 212 0.16 -3.09 -18.59
C PHE A 212 1.50 -2.46 -18.20
N GLN A 213 2.45 -3.25 -17.69
CA GLN A 213 3.69 -2.68 -17.16
C GLN A 213 4.93 -3.46 -17.53
N THR A 214 6.02 -2.70 -17.72
CA THR A 214 7.38 -3.22 -17.99
C THR A 214 8.24 -3.33 -16.73
N THR A 215 7.79 -2.82 -15.58
CA THR A 215 8.51 -3.00 -14.31
C THR A 215 8.52 -4.49 -13.95
N PRO A 216 9.69 -5.10 -13.75
CA PRO A 216 9.75 -6.50 -13.35
C PRO A 216 8.91 -6.75 -12.10
N SER A 217 8.29 -7.91 -12.04
CA SER A 217 7.46 -8.30 -10.90
C SER A 217 7.52 -9.80 -10.65
N ALA A 218 7.37 -10.18 -9.40
CA ALA A 218 7.29 -11.57 -8.96
C ALA A 218 6.07 -11.76 -8.04
N ALA A 219 5.49 -12.95 -8.02
CA ALA A 219 4.37 -13.27 -7.14
C ALA A 219 4.71 -14.50 -6.29
N LEU A 220 4.37 -14.43 -5.00
CA LEU A 220 4.57 -15.52 -4.05
C LEU A 220 3.35 -15.64 -3.13
N ALA A 221 2.68 -16.79 -3.18
CA ALA A 221 1.73 -17.21 -2.16
C ALA A 221 2.41 -18.23 -1.24
N ALA A 222 2.44 -17.97 0.06
CA ALA A 222 3.06 -18.85 1.06
C ALA A 222 2.23 -18.85 2.36
N PRO A 223 2.46 -19.81 3.28
CA PRO A 223 1.84 -19.75 4.60
C PRO A 223 2.13 -18.42 5.30
N ALA A 224 1.14 -17.88 6.01
CA ALA A 224 1.22 -16.57 6.66
C ALA A 224 2.34 -16.47 7.72
N GLU A 225 2.78 -17.63 8.24
CA GLU A 225 3.86 -17.76 9.22
C GLU A 225 5.26 -17.60 8.62
N VAL A 226 5.40 -17.72 7.30
CA VAL A 226 6.68 -17.48 6.62
C VAL A 226 7.02 -15.98 6.76
N ARG A 227 8.24 -15.72 7.20
CA ARG A 227 8.70 -14.36 7.46
C ARG A 227 8.50 -13.45 6.23
N GLY A 228 7.90 -12.29 6.44
CA GLY A 228 7.66 -11.31 5.38
C GLY A 228 6.28 -11.41 4.70
N ILE A 229 5.60 -12.55 4.82
CA ILE A 229 4.31 -12.77 4.14
C ILE A 229 3.19 -11.92 4.74
N SER A 230 3.18 -11.72 6.06
CA SER A 230 2.10 -11.02 6.80
C SER A 230 2.48 -9.61 7.26
N LEU A 231 3.57 -9.05 6.76
CA LEU A 231 4.12 -7.78 7.24
C LEU A 231 3.50 -6.56 6.54
N SER A 232 2.19 -6.38 6.60
CA SER A 232 1.47 -5.12 6.28
C SER A 232 -0.04 -5.25 6.51
N ASP A 233 -0.78 -4.21 6.15
CA ASP A 233 -2.24 -4.04 6.31
C ASP A 233 -3.09 -5.17 5.74
N HIS A 234 -2.65 -5.85 4.68
CA HIS A 234 -3.34 -6.98 4.06
C HIS A 234 -3.59 -8.13 5.05
N SER A 235 -2.69 -8.34 6.01
CA SER A 235 -2.84 -9.39 7.04
C SER A 235 -4.06 -9.19 7.94
N SER A 236 -4.47 -7.94 8.15
CA SER A 236 -5.70 -7.60 8.87
C SER A 236 -6.96 -8.11 8.16
N PHE A 237 -6.97 -8.06 6.83
CA PHE A 237 -8.09 -8.55 6.02
C PHE A 237 -8.19 -10.07 6.02
N TRP A 238 -7.04 -10.78 6.04
CA TRP A 238 -7.04 -12.25 6.19
C TRP A 238 -7.70 -12.70 7.48
N LYS A 239 -7.46 -12.00 8.61
CA LYS A 239 -8.09 -12.30 9.91
C LYS A 239 -9.62 -12.28 9.83
N LEU A 240 -10.19 -11.48 8.92
CA LEU A 240 -11.63 -11.36 8.69
C LEU A 240 -12.14 -12.26 7.54
N GLY A 241 -11.25 -13.05 6.92
CA GLY A 241 -11.59 -13.96 5.82
C GLY A 241 -11.76 -13.27 4.47
N TYR A 242 -11.23 -12.07 4.29
CA TYR A 242 -11.20 -11.37 3.01
C TYR A 242 -9.93 -11.72 2.22
N PRO A 243 -10.01 -11.95 0.91
CA PRO A 243 -8.81 -12.05 0.07
C PRO A 243 -8.02 -10.75 0.11
N ALA A 244 -6.70 -10.85 0.32
CA ALA A 244 -5.84 -9.67 0.33
C ALA A 244 -4.41 -10.00 -0.14
N ILE A 245 -3.75 -9.00 -0.70
CA ILE A 245 -2.36 -9.10 -1.15
C ILE A 245 -1.57 -7.86 -0.72
N MET A 246 -0.28 -8.02 -0.58
CA MET A 246 0.68 -6.92 -0.45
C MET A 246 1.45 -6.76 -1.76
N VAL A 247 1.62 -5.50 -2.20
CA VAL A 247 2.55 -5.13 -3.27
C VAL A 247 3.67 -4.34 -2.63
N THR A 248 4.93 -4.81 -2.80
CA THR A 248 6.07 -4.24 -2.07
C THR A 248 7.36 -4.31 -2.89
N ASP A 249 8.30 -3.42 -2.57
CA ASP A 249 9.70 -3.55 -2.99
C ASP A 249 10.51 -4.50 -2.09
N THR A 250 9.81 -5.21 -1.19
CA THR A 250 10.35 -6.17 -0.22
C THR A 250 11.15 -5.60 0.95
N ALA A 251 11.01 -4.32 1.21
CA ALA A 251 11.57 -3.55 2.34
C ALA A 251 12.67 -4.23 3.20
N PRO A 252 12.39 -5.07 4.20
CA PRO A 252 13.41 -5.62 5.09
C PRO A 252 14.41 -6.56 4.41
N PHE A 253 14.10 -7.00 3.18
CA PHE A 253 14.95 -7.90 2.39
C PHE A 253 15.74 -7.20 1.28
N ARG A 254 15.52 -5.88 1.10
CA ARG A 254 16.15 -5.11 0.02
C ARG A 254 16.60 -3.72 0.46
N TYR A 255 15.77 -3.01 1.23
CA TYR A 255 15.92 -1.58 1.49
C TYR A 255 16.79 -1.35 2.73
N PRO A 256 18.06 -0.86 2.59
CA PRO A 256 18.97 -0.74 3.71
C PRO A 256 18.59 0.40 4.69
N TYR A 257 17.64 1.25 4.31
CA TYR A 257 17.14 2.36 5.11
C TYR A 257 15.75 2.07 5.73
N TYR A 258 15.28 0.83 5.64
CA TYR A 258 14.02 0.41 6.26
C TYR A 258 14.06 0.62 7.77
N HIS A 259 13.06 1.33 8.29
CA HIS A 259 12.99 1.74 9.69
C HIS A 259 14.22 2.57 10.17
N HIS A 260 14.79 3.38 9.28
CA HIS A 260 15.98 4.16 9.56
C HIS A 260 15.73 5.67 9.33
N GLN A 261 16.48 6.52 10.08
CA GLN A 261 16.43 7.98 9.90
C GLN A 261 16.77 8.47 8.49
N ASP A 262 17.43 7.63 7.70
CA ASP A 262 17.81 7.93 6.32
C ASP A 262 16.78 7.44 5.29
N ASP A 263 15.58 7.02 5.71
CA ASP A 263 14.46 6.78 4.80
C ASP A 263 13.92 8.11 4.27
N THR A 264 14.63 8.68 3.31
CA THR A 264 14.43 10.02 2.75
C THR A 264 14.10 9.96 1.25
N PRO A 265 13.46 11.01 0.66
CA PRO A 265 12.99 10.98 -0.73
C PRO A 265 14.07 10.70 -1.78
N ASP A 266 15.33 11.02 -1.51
CA ASP A 266 16.47 10.76 -2.42
C ASP A 266 16.79 9.26 -2.60
N LYS A 267 16.26 8.39 -1.73
CA LYS A 267 16.40 6.93 -1.84
C LYS A 267 15.42 6.32 -2.84
N ILE A 268 14.36 7.03 -3.18
CA ILE A 268 13.31 6.53 -4.09
C ILE A 268 13.77 6.63 -5.54
N ASN A 269 13.68 5.52 -6.27
CA ASN A 269 13.92 5.50 -7.71
C ASN A 269 12.67 6.01 -8.45
N MET A 270 12.51 7.33 -8.50
CA MET A 270 11.33 8.01 -9.02
C MET A 270 10.93 7.57 -10.43
N LYS A 271 11.90 7.19 -11.28
CA LYS A 271 11.62 6.74 -12.65
C LYS A 271 10.94 5.36 -12.66
N VAL A 272 11.49 4.42 -11.92
CA VAL A 272 10.92 3.06 -11.84
C VAL A 272 9.63 3.08 -11.03
N TYR A 273 9.61 3.79 -9.91
CA TYR A 273 8.44 3.97 -9.05
C TYR A 273 7.24 4.53 -9.83
N LYS A 274 7.44 5.59 -10.62
CA LYS A 274 6.39 6.13 -11.50
C LYS A 274 5.81 5.06 -12.43
N ASN A 275 6.68 4.27 -13.06
CA ASN A 275 6.24 3.21 -13.96
C ASN A 275 5.45 2.13 -13.20
N ALA A 276 5.91 1.77 -12.00
CA ALA A 276 5.17 0.85 -11.13
C ALA A 276 3.77 1.39 -10.80
N VAL A 277 3.65 2.67 -10.44
CA VAL A 277 2.35 3.31 -10.16
C VAL A 277 1.42 3.29 -11.37
N LEU A 278 1.92 3.52 -12.58
CA LEU A 278 1.11 3.38 -13.81
C LEU A 278 0.58 1.96 -13.98
N GLY A 279 1.41 0.94 -13.71
CA GLY A 279 0.98 -0.46 -13.73
C GLY A 279 -0.06 -0.77 -12.66
N LEU A 280 0.12 -0.27 -11.45
CA LEU A 280 -0.85 -0.43 -10.35
C LEU A 280 -2.17 0.27 -10.66
N THR A 281 -2.15 1.42 -11.34
CA THR A 281 -3.36 2.11 -11.82
C THR A 281 -4.13 1.24 -12.81
N ALA A 282 -3.44 0.71 -13.82
CA ALA A 282 -4.06 -0.16 -14.83
C ALA A 282 -4.58 -1.47 -14.21
N MET A 283 -3.81 -2.08 -13.32
CA MET A 283 -4.22 -3.26 -12.54
C MET A 283 -5.50 -2.97 -11.74
N THR A 284 -5.53 -1.86 -11.01
CA THR A 284 -6.69 -1.46 -10.19
C THR A 284 -7.94 -1.31 -11.07
N ALA A 285 -7.82 -0.61 -12.20
CA ALA A 285 -8.92 -0.45 -13.16
C ALA A 285 -9.41 -1.80 -13.71
N ALA A 286 -8.49 -2.69 -14.06
CA ALA A 286 -8.82 -4.03 -14.58
C ALA A 286 -9.49 -4.93 -13.53
N LEU A 287 -9.00 -4.90 -12.28
CA LEU A 287 -9.60 -5.64 -11.17
C LEU A 287 -11.00 -5.14 -10.83
N ALA A 288 -11.22 -3.83 -10.91
CA ALA A 288 -12.52 -3.22 -10.65
C ALA A 288 -13.54 -3.41 -11.78
N GLY A 289 -13.05 -3.80 -12.98
CA GLY A 289 -13.90 -3.92 -14.17
C GLY A 289 -14.37 -2.57 -14.72
N LYS A 290 -15.06 -2.59 -15.82
CA LYS A 290 -15.65 -1.40 -16.43
C LYS A 290 -17.09 -1.71 -16.86
N VAL A 291 -17.98 -0.82 -16.52
CA VAL A 291 -19.39 -0.85 -16.98
C VAL A 291 -19.50 -0.52 -18.47
#